data_edb3479902753b047cce1d268110c56b
#
_entry.id   edb3479902753b047cce1d268110c56b
#
_cell.length_a   1.000
_cell.length_b   1.000
_cell.length_c   1.000
_cell.angle_alpha   90.00
_cell.angle_beta   90.00
_cell.angle_gamma   90.00
#
_symmetry.space_group_name_H-M   'P 1'
#
loop_
_entity.id
_entity.type
_entity.pdbx_description
1 polymer ?
#
loop_
_entity_poly.entity_id
_entity_poly.type
_entity_poly.pdbx_seq_one_letter_code
_entity_poly.pdbx_strand_id
1 'polypeptide(L)'
;MKLIKALLFFICLSYADTTIVAFNAVHQFFGNLGNNRTVIDTIQFPESNATFSEIIMNVNLECPDGGCDPWDRKAKISVMHLEEWHEIGRYVTPYGVECGWSFNVSDYRSILKGEVALSSYIDTWVRPGWLVTIEFHFISGTPVYDYTAVRNLWNYDYIVYGDETIPVNIPSITEYIPMDAEAAYLRMITTGHGQGNTDNAAEFSYRVHEIHIDGEMEFLHDFWRNDCESNPCSPQNGTWQYDRAGFCPGDKVNHDDFSLDGLLFYGDTIKFNYVLEDYINYCSPNNPSCISGTTCAQCNYNNNGHTEPFYFIGSQLIIHSNSYHSNADTYFKLTHEDSLSNTIQLYLENYVPLYGFQLKIDLSGLQGIDISEIEFQNGIGGRAEEHGWT
;
A
#
# COMPACT_ATOMS: atom_id res chain seq x y z
N MET A 1 20.81 -24.85 -61.50
CA MET A 1 20.23 -24.88 -60.12
C MET A 1 20.83 -23.70 -59.37
N LYS A 2 20.10 -22.57 -59.22
CA LYS A 2 20.57 -21.38 -58.49
C LYS A 2 20.13 -21.51 -57.04
N LEU A 3 21.07 -21.65 -56.11
CA LEU A 3 20.78 -21.58 -54.68
C LEU A 3 20.48 -20.11 -54.29
N ILE A 4 19.24 -19.86 -53.93
CA ILE A 4 18.84 -18.62 -53.27
C ILE A 4 19.23 -18.76 -51.79
N LYS A 5 20.24 -18.03 -51.34
CA LYS A 5 20.55 -17.87 -49.91
C LYS A 5 19.51 -16.85 -49.34
N ALA A 6 18.56 -17.36 -48.60
CA ALA A 6 17.67 -16.50 -47.78
C ALA A 6 18.52 -15.95 -46.61
N LEU A 7 18.71 -14.63 -46.61
CA LEU A 7 19.33 -13.90 -45.52
C LEU A 7 18.20 -13.60 -44.50
N LEU A 8 18.16 -14.37 -43.41
CA LEU A 8 17.29 -14.06 -42.28
C LEU A 8 17.87 -12.83 -41.56
N PHE A 9 17.25 -11.69 -41.73
CA PHE A 9 17.49 -10.53 -40.87
C PHE A 9 16.79 -10.79 -39.52
N PHE A 10 17.55 -11.11 -38.49
CA PHE A 10 17.08 -10.97 -37.11
C PHE A 10 17.03 -9.48 -36.80
N ILE A 11 15.84 -8.89 -36.82
CA ILE A 11 15.62 -7.56 -36.23
C ILE A 11 15.65 -7.78 -34.72
N CYS A 12 16.77 -7.48 -34.11
CA CYS A 12 16.86 -7.37 -32.65
C CYS A 12 16.11 -6.07 -32.30
N LEU A 13 14.88 -6.18 -31.84
CA LEU A 13 14.15 -5.06 -31.24
C LEU A 13 14.86 -4.78 -29.91
N SER A 14 15.78 -3.82 -29.91
CA SER A 14 16.30 -3.29 -28.65
C SER A 14 15.24 -2.35 -28.09
N TYR A 15 14.62 -2.72 -27.00
CA TYR A 15 13.79 -1.80 -26.21
C TYR A 15 14.75 -0.85 -25.51
N ALA A 16 14.40 0.43 -25.48
CA ALA A 16 15.15 1.46 -24.79
C ALA A 16 14.54 1.74 -23.42
N ASP A 17 15.39 2.04 -22.46
CA ASP A 17 14.95 2.56 -21.18
C ASP A 17 14.12 3.83 -21.39
N THR A 18 13.10 4.00 -20.54
CA THR A 18 12.18 5.13 -20.64
C THR A 18 12.10 5.84 -19.30
N THR A 19 12.20 7.16 -19.30
CA THR A 19 12.03 7.99 -18.11
C THR A 19 10.78 8.83 -18.24
N ILE A 20 9.95 8.86 -17.21
CA ILE A 20 8.74 9.67 -17.12
C ILE A 20 8.86 10.56 -15.90
N VAL A 21 8.81 11.87 -16.09
CA VAL A 21 8.76 12.87 -15.02
C VAL A 21 7.29 13.09 -14.66
N ALA A 22 6.88 12.56 -13.52
CA ALA A 22 5.51 12.68 -13.05
C ALA A 22 5.25 14.02 -12.36
N PHE A 23 6.16 14.42 -11.46
CA PHE A 23 6.13 15.74 -10.82
C PHE A 23 7.49 16.41 -10.99
N ASN A 24 7.49 17.70 -11.23
CA ASN A 24 8.72 18.47 -11.43
C ASN A 24 8.71 19.71 -10.53
N ALA A 25 9.46 19.65 -9.43
CA ALA A 25 9.59 20.70 -8.43
C ALA A 25 8.22 21.24 -7.96
N VAL A 26 7.25 20.36 -7.73
CA VAL A 26 5.90 20.74 -7.29
C VAL A 26 5.93 21.15 -5.83
N HIS A 27 5.47 22.38 -5.52
CA HIS A 27 5.51 22.91 -4.16
C HIS A 27 4.38 22.34 -3.29
N GLN A 28 4.76 21.53 -2.30
CA GLN A 28 3.85 21.00 -1.28
C GLN A 28 4.06 21.74 0.05
N PHE A 29 3.00 22.38 0.56
CA PHE A 29 3.05 23.27 1.72
C PHE A 29 1.70 23.37 2.45
N PHE A 30 1.71 23.97 3.63
CA PHE A 30 0.52 24.35 4.39
C PHE A 30 0.69 25.71 5.05
N GLY A 31 -0.34 26.55 5.02
CA GLY A 31 -0.32 27.84 5.70
C GLY A 31 -1.36 28.83 5.16
N ASN A 32 -1.14 30.11 5.44
CA ASN A 32 -2.06 31.18 5.07
C ASN A 32 -2.24 31.39 3.56
N LEU A 33 -1.38 30.81 2.72
CA LEU A 33 -1.52 30.84 1.26
C LEU A 33 -2.30 29.64 0.70
N GLY A 34 -2.66 28.68 1.55
CA GLY A 34 -3.41 27.52 1.15
C GLY A 34 -2.93 26.23 1.79
N ASN A 35 -3.55 25.13 1.38
CA ASN A 35 -3.21 23.77 1.73
C ASN A 35 -2.91 23.00 0.44
N ASN A 36 -1.64 22.79 0.18
CA ASN A 36 -1.13 22.02 -0.96
C ASN A 36 -0.31 20.81 -0.49
N ARG A 37 -0.73 20.14 0.60
CA ARG A 37 -0.08 18.95 1.13
C ARG A 37 -0.24 17.73 0.22
N THR A 38 -1.34 17.69 -0.53
CA THR A 38 -1.64 16.65 -1.50
C THR A 38 -1.65 17.25 -2.89
N VAL A 39 -0.91 16.65 -3.80
CA VAL A 39 -0.93 16.96 -5.23
C VAL A 39 -1.32 15.71 -5.97
N ILE A 40 -2.28 15.84 -6.87
CA ILE A 40 -2.75 14.76 -7.74
C ILE A 40 -2.61 15.23 -9.17
N ASP A 41 -2.03 14.40 -10.03
CA ASP A 41 -1.98 14.64 -11.47
C ASP A 41 -2.16 13.33 -12.22
N THR A 42 -2.55 13.43 -13.47
CA THR A 42 -2.72 12.28 -14.36
C THR A 42 -1.46 12.11 -15.20
N ILE A 43 -0.83 10.94 -15.05
CA ILE A 43 0.45 10.62 -15.67
C ILE A 43 0.24 9.60 -16.78
N GLN A 44 0.85 9.85 -17.94
CA GLN A 44 0.86 8.89 -19.03
C GLN A 44 2.08 7.98 -18.91
N PHE A 45 1.85 6.75 -18.48
CA PHE A 45 2.82 5.66 -18.46
C PHE A 45 2.85 4.90 -19.78
N PRO A 46 3.84 4.00 -20.02
CA PRO A 46 3.81 3.11 -21.17
C PRO A 46 2.55 2.26 -21.21
N GLU A 47 1.99 2.02 -22.38
CA GLU A 47 0.77 1.20 -22.55
C GLU A 47 1.00 -0.27 -22.18
N SER A 48 2.25 -0.75 -22.23
CA SER A 48 2.63 -2.11 -21.86
C SER A 48 3.97 -2.12 -21.14
N ASN A 49 4.05 -2.87 -20.07
CA ASN A 49 5.26 -3.06 -19.26
C ASN A 49 5.94 -4.42 -19.49
N ALA A 50 5.49 -5.20 -20.49
CA ALA A 50 6.02 -6.54 -20.80
C ALA A 50 7.50 -6.55 -21.23
N THR A 51 8.06 -5.39 -21.59
CA THR A 51 9.44 -5.23 -22.07
C THR A 51 10.35 -4.53 -21.09
N PHE A 52 9.88 -4.32 -19.87
CA PHE A 52 10.65 -3.70 -18.80
C PHE A 52 10.86 -4.69 -17.66
N SER A 53 12.13 -4.94 -17.32
CA SER A 53 12.48 -5.83 -16.20
C SER A 53 12.21 -5.20 -14.86
N GLU A 54 12.46 -3.88 -14.74
CA GLU A 54 12.31 -3.12 -13.51
C GLU A 54 11.65 -1.76 -13.76
N ILE A 55 10.99 -1.24 -12.73
CA ILE A 55 10.46 0.12 -12.67
C ILE A 55 10.97 0.75 -11.37
N ILE A 56 11.79 1.80 -11.51
CA ILE A 56 12.38 2.51 -10.38
C ILE A 56 11.73 3.90 -10.29
N MET A 57 11.14 4.20 -9.15
CA MET A 57 10.62 5.53 -8.83
C MET A 57 11.66 6.29 -8.01
N ASN A 58 12.14 7.42 -8.53
CA ASN A 58 12.99 8.36 -7.81
C ASN A 58 12.16 9.52 -7.27
N VAL A 59 12.37 9.84 -6.01
CA VAL A 59 11.74 10.96 -5.32
C VAL A 59 12.83 11.89 -4.84
N ASN A 60 12.78 13.17 -5.22
CA ASN A 60 13.70 14.19 -4.77
C ASN A 60 12.93 15.32 -4.08
N LEU A 61 13.45 15.74 -2.93
CA LEU A 61 12.97 16.88 -2.17
C LEU A 61 14.00 17.99 -2.22
N GLU A 62 13.57 19.17 -2.65
CA GLU A 62 14.37 20.40 -2.65
C GLU A 62 13.72 21.44 -1.73
N CYS A 63 14.53 22.35 -1.23
CA CYS A 63 14.04 23.46 -0.42
C CYS A 63 13.51 24.58 -1.31
N PRO A 64 12.29 25.07 -1.09
CA PRO A 64 11.84 26.31 -1.71
C PRO A 64 12.58 27.53 -1.17
N ASP A 65 12.39 28.71 -1.79
CA ASP A 65 12.92 29.97 -1.28
C ASP A 65 12.48 30.18 0.17
N GLY A 66 13.45 30.34 1.06
CA GLY A 66 13.22 30.49 2.51
C GLY A 66 13.45 29.23 3.34
N GLY A 67 13.90 28.14 2.71
CA GLY A 67 14.29 26.88 3.37
C GLY A 67 13.21 25.80 3.27
N CYS A 68 13.55 24.60 3.74
CA CYS A 68 12.63 23.47 3.82
C CYS A 68 11.79 23.51 5.12
N ASP A 69 10.77 22.65 5.22
CA ASP A 69 10.10 22.34 6.50
C ASP A 69 11.17 21.85 7.52
N PRO A 70 11.29 22.47 8.70
CA PRO A 70 12.30 22.09 9.69
C PRO A 70 11.99 20.78 10.43
N TRP A 71 10.84 20.15 10.18
CA TRP A 71 10.37 18.95 10.87
C TRP A 71 10.35 17.73 9.97
N ASP A 72 10.50 16.56 10.57
CA ASP A 72 10.22 15.29 9.94
C ASP A 72 8.72 15.13 9.69
N ARG A 73 8.36 14.80 8.46
CA ARG A 73 6.97 14.64 8.02
C ARG A 73 6.76 13.29 7.36
N LYS A 74 5.71 12.59 7.77
CA LYS A 74 5.28 11.42 7.03
C LYS A 74 4.80 11.81 5.64
N ALA A 75 5.17 11.03 4.66
CA ALA A 75 4.83 11.27 3.26
C ALA A 75 4.59 9.95 2.52
N LYS A 76 3.67 9.96 1.57
CA LYS A 76 3.38 8.79 0.74
C LYS A 76 3.12 9.19 -0.72
N ILE A 77 3.41 8.24 -1.61
CA ILE A 77 3.09 8.30 -3.01
C ILE A 77 2.15 7.16 -3.31
N SER A 78 1.05 7.46 -3.97
CA SER A 78 0.00 6.49 -4.26
C SER A 78 -0.48 6.62 -5.70
N VAL A 79 -0.92 5.51 -6.26
CA VAL A 79 -1.48 5.41 -7.61
C VAL A 79 -2.93 4.97 -7.52
N MET A 80 -3.80 5.57 -8.34
CA MET A 80 -5.22 5.21 -8.41
C MET A 80 -5.40 4.00 -9.31
N HIS A 81 -6.03 2.96 -8.80
CA HIS A 81 -6.43 1.79 -9.57
C HIS A 81 -7.77 1.27 -9.05
N LEU A 82 -8.73 1.01 -9.95
CA LEU A 82 -10.08 0.53 -9.62
C LEU A 82 -10.77 1.33 -8.50
N GLU A 83 -10.67 2.68 -8.59
CA GLU A 83 -11.25 3.62 -7.61
C GLU A 83 -10.61 3.59 -6.21
N GLU A 84 -9.48 2.89 -6.05
CA GLU A 84 -8.71 2.83 -4.81
C GLU A 84 -7.30 3.40 -4.97
N TRP A 85 -6.79 4.04 -3.91
CA TRP A 85 -5.41 4.49 -3.85
C TRP A 85 -4.50 3.38 -3.33
N HIS A 86 -3.54 2.96 -4.15
CA HIS A 86 -2.49 2.00 -3.78
C HIS A 86 -1.21 2.75 -3.43
N GLU A 87 -0.73 2.59 -2.21
CA GLU A 87 0.54 3.18 -1.80
C GLU A 87 1.70 2.44 -2.48
N ILE A 88 2.54 3.18 -3.21
CA ILE A 88 3.69 2.63 -3.94
C ILE A 88 5.04 3.08 -3.35
N GLY A 89 5.01 3.97 -2.36
CA GLY A 89 6.21 4.44 -1.67
C GLY A 89 5.86 5.33 -0.49
N ARG A 90 6.59 5.15 0.60
CA ARG A 90 6.51 5.95 1.82
C ARG A 90 7.89 6.44 2.23
N TYR A 91 7.96 7.66 2.70
CA TYR A 91 9.18 8.24 3.26
C TYR A 91 8.84 9.19 4.40
N VAL A 92 9.85 9.52 5.19
CA VAL A 92 9.75 10.60 6.17
C VAL A 92 10.75 11.68 5.80
N THR A 93 10.29 12.92 5.69
CA THR A 93 11.14 14.03 5.26
C THR A 93 12.27 14.26 6.26
N PRO A 94 13.45 14.73 5.81
CA PRO A 94 14.52 15.12 6.72
C PRO A 94 14.21 16.44 7.42
N TYR A 95 14.87 16.69 8.53
CA TYR A 95 14.77 17.94 9.27
C TYR A 95 15.46 19.10 8.51
N GLY A 96 14.73 19.77 7.64
CA GLY A 96 15.12 21.04 7.01
C GLY A 96 16.28 20.97 6.03
N VAL A 97 16.54 19.81 5.41
CA VAL A 97 17.58 19.62 4.40
C VAL A 97 17.01 18.89 3.18
N GLU A 98 17.59 19.11 2.01
CA GLU A 98 17.24 18.42 0.77
C GLU A 98 17.65 16.94 0.82
N CYS A 99 16.89 16.09 0.13
CA CYS A 99 17.20 14.66 0.03
C CYS A 99 16.46 13.98 -1.10
N GLY A 100 16.84 12.72 -1.41
CA GLY A 100 16.15 11.91 -2.40
C GLY A 100 16.37 10.41 -2.22
N TRP A 101 15.42 9.63 -2.73
CA TRP A 101 15.39 8.18 -2.58
C TRP A 101 14.94 7.49 -3.87
N SER A 102 15.33 6.23 -4.00
CA SER A 102 14.86 5.35 -5.06
C SER A 102 14.02 4.21 -4.47
N PHE A 103 12.89 3.94 -5.09
CA PHE A 103 11.98 2.85 -4.76
C PHE A 103 11.89 1.89 -5.95
N ASN A 104 12.07 0.60 -5.72
CA ASN A 104 11.70 -0.39 -6.72
C ASN A 104 10.17 -0.59 -6.65
N VAL A 105 9.49 -0.18 -7.71
CA VAL A 105 8.03 -0.25 -7.83
C VAL A 105 7.59 -1.24 -8.91
N SER A 106 8.45 -2.21 -9.24
CA SER A 106 8.22 -3.21 -10.28
C SER A 106 6.99 -4.07 -10.02
N ASP A 107 6.65 -4.30 -8.75
CA ASP A 107 5.46 -5.06 -8.37
C ASP A 107 4.15 -4.36 -8.75
N TYR A 108 4.22 -3.05 -8.96
CA TYR A 108 3.07 -2.25 -9.38
C TYR A 108 2.95 -2.11 -10.90
N ARG A 109 3.69 -2.93 -11.68
CA ARG A 109 3.73 -2.85 -13.16
C ARG A 109 2.37 -2.94 -13.82
N SER A 110 1.46 -3.73 -13.27
CA SER A 110 0.11 -3.92 -13.83
C SER A 110 -0.76 -2.68 -13.70
N ILE A 111 -0.46 -1.81 -12.72
CA ILE A 111 -1.20 -0.57 -12.46
C ILE A 111 -0.45 0.69 -12.92
N LEU A 112 0.85 0.61 -13.20
CA LEU A 112 1.67 1.70 -13.74
C LEU A 112 1.72 1.63 -15.28
N LYS A 113 0.55 1.65 -15.92
CA LYS A 113 0.42 1.58 -17.40
C LYS A 113 -0.70 2.48 -17.90
N GLY A 114 -0.53 3.04 -19.10
CA GLY A 114 -1.50 3.95 -19.68
C GLY A 114 -1.68 5.23 -18.86
N GLU A 115 -2.88 5.78 -18.86
CA GLU A 115 -3.23 6.99 -18.13
C GLU A 115 -3.63 6.66 -16.70
N VAL A 116 -2.87 7.17 -15.71
CA VAL A 116 -3.04 6.84 -14.29
C VAL A 116 -2.96 8.09 -13.43
N ALA A 117 -3.87 8.25 -12.48
CA ALA A 117 -3.78 9.31 -11.47
C ALA A 117 -2.75 8.93 -10.40
N LEU A 118 -1.78 9.82 -10.19
CA LEU A 118 -0.73 9.73 -9.18
C LEU A 118 -0.94 10.79 -8.12
N SER A 119 -0.79 10.41 -6.85
CA SER A 119 -0.88 11.31 -5.70
C SER A 119 0.44 11.35 -4.96
N SER A 120 0.90 12.56 -4.62
CA SER A 120 1.98 12.80 -3.65
C SER A 120 1.41 13.55 -2.46
N TYR A 121 1.66 13.03 -1.26
CA TYR A 121 1.21 13.62 0.01
C TYR A 121 2.38 13.80 0.96
N ILE A 122 2.51 15.00 1.57
CA ILE A 122 3.42 15.29 2.68
C ILE A 122 2.60 15.95 3.78
N ASP A 123 2.68 15.42 5.00
CA ASP A 123 1.98 15.94 6.18
C ASP A 123 2.66 17.19 6.78
N THR A 124 3.04 18.14 5.93
CA THR A 124 3.63 19.41 6.32
C THR A 124 2.59 20.36 6.91
N TRP A 125 2.99 21.13 7.93
CA TRP A 125 2.15 22.11 8.62
C TRP A 125 2.71 23.52 8.56
N VAL A 126 3.71 23.74 7.70
CA VAL A 126 4.39 25.01 7.56
C VAL A 126 4.46 25.46 6.11
N ARG A 127 4.59 26.78 5.93
CA ARG A 127 4.61 27.42 4.63
C ARG A 127 5.79 27.04 3.73
N PRO A 128 7.03 26.93 4.24
CA PRO A 128 8.13 26.53 3.37
C PRO A 128 7.83 25.21 2.67
N GLY A 129 7.45 24.17 3.42
CA GLY A 129 7.17 22.87 2.83
C GLY A 129 8.34 22.33 2.03
N TRP A 130 8.05 21.77 0.84
CA TRP A 130 9.01 21.07 -0.01
C TRP A 130 8.69 21.29 -1.50
N LEU A 131 9.73 21.32 -2.34
CA LEU A 131 9.60 21.14 -3.79
C LEU A 131 9.83 19.65 -4.07
N VAL A 132 8.87 18.99 -4.69
CA VAL A 132 8.86 17.54 -4.92
C VAL A 132 9.02 17.24 -6.40
N THR A 133 10.03 16.44 -6.74
CA THR A 133 10.22 15.86 -8.07
C THR A 133 10.08 14.36 -7.99
N ILE A 134 9.25 13.75 -8.85
CA ILE A 134 9.05 12.31 -8.93
C ILE A 134 9.26 11.87 -10.38
N GLU A 135 10.16 10.92 -10.56
CA GLU A 135 10.50 10.34 -11.85
C GLU A 135 10.40 8.81 -11.81
N PHE A 136 9.89 8.23 -12.88
CA PHE A 136 9.84 6.78 -13.07
C PHE A 136 10.80 6.38 -14.19
N HIS A 137 11.70 5.46 -13.88
CA HIS A 137 12.64 4.87 -14.82
C HIS A 137 12.23 3.44 -15.13
N PHE A 138 11.78 3.20 -16.34
CA PHE A 138 11.43 1.90 -16.87
C PHE A 138 12.67 1.31 -17.53
N ILE A 139 13.24 0.27 -16.91
CA ILE A 139 14.49 -0.38 -17.35
C ILE A 139 14.13 -1.53 -18.28
N SER A 140 14.62 -1.48 -19.51
CA SER A 140 14.32 -2.47 -20.53
C SER A 140 14.86 -3.85 -20.15
N GLY A 141 14.06 -4.87 -20.42
CA GLY A 141 14.37 -6.26 -20.09
C GLY A 141 13.11 -7.11 -19.96
N THR A 142 13.31 -8.37 -19.62
CA THR A 142 12.20 -9.29 -19.37
C THR A 142 11.89 -9.32 -17.88
N PRO A 143 10.65 -9.06 -17.46
CA PRO A 143 10.24 -9.18 -16.06
C PRO A 143 10.33 -10.63 -15.57
N VAL A 144 10.46 -10.82 -14.26
CA VAL A 144 10.41 -12.16 -13.65
C VAL A 144 9.02 -12.77 -13.79
N TYR A 145 8.00 -11.94 -13.61
CA TYR A 145 6.59 -12.31 -13.79
C TYR A 145 5.94 -11.34 -14.76
N ASP A 146 5.10 -11.84 -15.65
CA ASP A 146 4.40 -11.03 -16.65
C ASP A 146 3.30 -10.18 -16.02
N TYR A 147 2.68 -10.68 -14.96
CA TYR A 147 1.55 -10.06 -14.27
C TYR A 147 1.77 -9.94 -12.77
N THR A 148 1.21 -8.89 -12.22
CA THR A 148 1.13 -8.65 -10.78
C THR A 148 -0.25 -8.11 -10.45
N ALA A 149 -0.98 -8.78 -9.56
CA ALA A 149 -2.16 -8.21 -8.93
C ALA A 149 -1.74 -7.58 -7.59
N VAL A 150 -2.25 -6.38 -7.32
CA VAL A 150 -2.01 -5.64 -6.07
C VAL A 150 -3.36 -5.34 -5.44
N ARG A 151 -3.58 -5.82 -4.22
CA ARG A 151 -4.82 -5.60 -3.48
C ARG A 151 -4.51 -4.97 -2.14
N ASN A 152 -5.18 -3.86 -1.85
CA ASN A 152 -5.08 -3.26 -0.52
C ASN A 152 -5.76 -4.16 0.52
N LEU A 153 -5.09 -4.36 1.66
CA LEU A 153 -5.68 -5.01 2.81
C LEU A 153 -6.01 -3.95 3.87
N TRP A 154 -5.06 -3.61 4.73
CA TRP A 154 -5.26 -2.59 5.76
C TRP A 154 -4.62 -1.27 5.32
N ASN A 155 -5.35 -0.18 5.45
CA ASN A 155 -4.87 1.15 5.09
C ASN A 155 -5.39 2.17 6.13
N TYR A 156 -4.53 2.48 7.11
CA TYR A 156 -4.86 3.37 8.22
C TYR A 156 -3.84 4.51 8.30
N ASP A 157 -4.28 5.71 8.06
CA ASP A 157 -3.43 6.91 8.20
C ASP A 157 -3.18 7.28 9.68
N TYR A 158 -4.05 6.84 10.58
CA TYR A 158 -3.99 7.15 11.99
C TYR A 158 -4.81 6.14 12.81
N ILE A 159 -4.15 5.18 13.44
CA ILE A 159 -4.79 4.25 14.36
C ILE A 159 -4.21 4.46 15.75
N VAL A 160 -5.02 5.00 16.66
CA VAL A 160 -4.60 5.27 18.05
C VAL A 160 -4.30 3.95 18.74
N TYR A 161 -3.22 3.94 19.52
CA TYR A 161 -2.69 2.76 20.17
C TYR A 161 -2.64 2.94 21.68
N GLY A 162 -3.28 2.02 22.40
CA GLY A 162 -3.23 1.94 23.85
C GLY A 162 -4.17 2.87 24.62
N ASP A 163 -5.12 3.53 23.98
CA ASP A 163 -6.18 4.24 24.65
C ASP A 163 -7.38 3.30 24.86
N GLU A 164 -7.69 2.94 26.11
CA GLU A 164 -8.78 2.03 26.44
C GLU A 164 -10.16 2.56 26.05
N THR A 165 -10.30 3.88 25.84
CA THR A 165 -11.54 4.51 25.37
C THR A 165 -11.68 4.49 23.86
N ILE A 166 -10.58 4.19 23.14
CA ILE A 166 -10.50 4.10 21.68
C ILE A 166 -9.86 2.73 21.34
N PRO A 167 -10.61 1.63 21.47
CA PRO A 167 -10.07 0.31 21.23
C PRO A 167 -9.63 0.14 19.78
N VAL A 168 -8.45 -0.43 19.59
CA VAL A 168 -7.94 -0.77 18.25
C VAL A 168 -8.87 -1.82 17.64
N ASN A 169 -9.33 -1.55 16.44
CA ASN A 169 -10.13 -2.49 15.66
C ASN A 169 -9.55 -2.62 14.25
N ILE A 170 -8.79 -3.67 14.02
CA ILE A 170 -8.28 -4.06 12.71
C ILE A 170 -9.05 -5.31 12.28
N PRO A 171 -10.04 -5.19 11.37
CA PRO A 171 -10.84 -6.34 10.97
C PRO A 171 -10.00 -7.36 10.20
N SER A 172 -10.38 -8.62 10.29
CA SER A 172 -9.82 -9.65 9.43
C SER A 172 -10.29 -9.45 7.99
N ILE A 173 -9.42 -9.78 7.04
CA ILE A 173 -9.69 -9.66 5.61
C ILE A 173 -9.52 -11.04 4.98
N THR A 174 -10.43 -11.39 4.08
CA THR A 174 -10.36 -12.67 3.34
C THR A 174 -10.17 -12.36 1.87
N GLU A 175 -9.14 -12.94 1.27
CA GLU A 175 -8.78 -12.76 -0.13
C GLU A 175 -8.77 -14.10 -0.87
N TYR A 176 -9.10 -14.06 -2.14
CA TYR A 176 -8.99 -15.20 -3.03
C TYR A 176 -7.64 -15.22 -3.72
N ILE A 177 -6.97 -16.37 -3.73
CA ILE A 177 -5.70 -16.56 -4.44
C ILE A 177 -5.98 -17.31 -5.74
N PRO A 178 -5.64 -16.71 -6.90
CA PRO A 178 -5.87 -17.34 -8.21
C PRO A 178 -5.17 -18.69 -8.35
N MET A 179 -5.77 -19.58 -9.15
CA MET A 179 -5.19 -20.89 -9.46
C MET A 179 -3.89 -20.80 -10.28
N ASP A 180 -3.69 -19.72 -11.01
CA ASP A 180 -2.53 -19.45 -11.85
C ASP A 180 -1.49 -18.54 -11.18
N ALA A 181 -1.66 -18.25 -9.89
CA ALA A 181 -0.65 -17.56 -9.12
C ALA A 181 0.60 -18.43 -8.99
N GLU A 182 1.77 -17.82 -9.20
CA GLU A 182 3.06 -18.49 -9.11
C GLU A 182 3.79 -18.14 -7.82
N ALA A 183 3.54 -16.94 -7.29
CA ALA A 183 4.02 -16.48 -6.01
C ALA A 183 3.05 -15.45 -5.43
N ALA A 184 2.98 -15.39 -4.12
CA ALA A 184 2.25 -14.33 -3.43
C ALA A 184 2.94 -13.96 -2.12
N TYR A 185 2.80 -12.69 -1.72
CA TYR A 185 3.26 -12.24 -0.42
C TYR A 185 2.39 -11.10 0.12
N LEU A 186 2.39 -11.03 1.44
CA LEU A 186 1.81 -9.93 2.17
C LEU A 186 2.88 -8.86 2.36
N ARG A 187 2.65 -7.67 1.81
CA ARG A 187 3.48 -6.49 2.02
C ARG A 187 2.93 -5.66 3.15
N MET A 188 3.78 -5.33 4.13
CA MET A 188 3.45 -4.44 5.24
C MET A 188 4.33 -3.19 5.20
N ILE A 189 3.70 -2.03 5.40
CA ILE A 189 4.38 -0.72 5.52
C ILE A 189 3.82 -0.08 6.78
N THR A 190 4.55 -0.19 7.89
CA THR A 190 4.08 0.30 9.19
C THR A 190 5.08 1.29 9.77
N THR A 191 4.58 2.42 10.27
CA THR A 191 5.37 3.39 11.04
C THR A 191 4.62 3.77 12.30
N GLY A 192 5.35 3.81 13.43
CA GLY A 192 4.82 4.22 14.72
C GLY A 192 5.19 5.67 15.02
N HIS A 193 4.26 6.42 15.57
CA HIS A 193 4.40 7.85 15.86
C HIS A 193 3.87 8.20 17.24
N GLY A 194 4.43 9.25 17.82
CA GLY A 194 4.03 9.78 19.13
C GLY A 194 5.13 9.73 20.15
N GLN A 195 5.07 10.66 21.10
CA GLN A 195 6.03 10.78 22.20
C GLN A 195 5.39 11.39 23.45
N GLY A 196 6.06 11.30 24.58
CA GLY A 196 5.55 11.81 25.85
C GLY A 196 4.42 10.99 26.43
N ASN A 197 4.18 9.81 25.89
CA ASN A 197 3.26 8.80 26.37
C ASN A 197 4.00 7.71 27.17
N THR A 198 3.31 6.70 27.64
CA THR A 198 3.92 5.57 28.38
C THR A 198 4.92 4.86 27.45
N ASP A 199 6.15 4.71 27.93
CA ASP A 199 7.27 4.09 27.22
C ASP A 199 7.65 4.77 25.87
N ASN A 200 7.13 5.97 25.58
CA ASN A 200 7.24 6.61 24.27
C ASN A 200 6.78 5.73 23.09
N ALA A 201 5.76 4.89 23.32
CA ALA A 201 5.13 4.16 22.24
C ALA A 201 4.38 5.15 21.31
N ALA A 202 4.17 4.87 20.09
CA ALA A 202 4.57 3.80 19.20
C ALA A 202 5.89 4.14 18.48
N GLU A 203 6.45 5.35 18.66
CA GLU A 203 7.59 5.85 17.92
C GLU A 203 8.93 5.32 18.44
N PHE A 204 9.17 5.42 19.77
CA PHE A 204 10.47 5.13 20.39
C PHE A 204 10.47 3.89 21.30
N SER A 205 9.49 3.01 21.14
CA SER A 205 9.38 1.76 21.87
C SER A 205 9.40 0.59 20.90
N TYR A 206 10.31 -0.33 21.12
CA TYR A 206 10.36 -1.58 20.34
C TYR A 206 9.08 -2.38 20.59
N ARG A 207 8.34 -2.69 19.53
CA ARG A 207 7.12 -3.46 19.52
C ARG A 207 7.09 -4.38 18.31
N VAL A 208 6.49 -5.55 18.50
CA VAL A 208 6.33 -6.55 17.46
C VAL A 208 4.85 -6.86 17.32
N HIS A 209 4.35 -6.83 16.08
CA HIS A 209 2.97 -7.18 15.79
C HIS A 209 2.90 -8.60 15.23
N GLU A 210 1.73 -9.22 15.32
CA GLU A 210 1.51 -10.57 14.80
C GLU A 210 0.68 -10.54 13.51
N ILE A 211 1.04 -11.41 12.57
CA ILE A 211 0.26 -11.68 11.37
C ILE A 211 -0.24 -13.11 11.46
N HIS A 212 -1.55 -13.26 11.47
CA HIS A 212 -2.22 -14.56 11.52
C HIS A 212 -2.83 -14.86 10.16
N ILE A 213 -2.64 -16.10 9.71
CA ILE A 213 -3.19 -16.67 8.50
C ILE A 213 -4.14 -17.79 8.88
N ASP A 214 -5.39 -17.71 8.45
CA ASP A 214 -6.44 -18.70 8.75
C ASP A 214 -6.59 -19.05 10.24
N GLY A 215 -6.23 -18.08 11.09
CA GLY A 215 -6.35 -18.18 12.55
C GLY A 215 -5.07 -18.61 13.27
N GLU A 216 -4.03 -19.03 12.54
CA GLU A 216 -2.73 -19.39 13.12
C GLU A 216 -1.75 -18.22 12.99
N MET A 217 -0.93 -18.00 14.01
CA MET A 217 0.14 -16.99 13.97
C MET A 217 1.29 -17.50 13.11
N GLU A 218 1.51 -16.89 11.95
CA GLU A 218 2.51 -17.30 10.96
C GLU A 218 3.74 -16.41 10.96
N PHE A 219 3.56 -15.10 11.16
CA PHE A 219 4.67 -14.16 11.10
C PHE A 219 4.64 -13.17 12.26
N LEU A 220 5.85 -12.79 12.68
CA LEU A 220 6.10 -11.64 13.55
C LEU A 220 6.55 -10.47 12.67
N HIS A 221 5.85 -9.36 12.76
CA HIS A 221 6.19 -8.13 12.06
C HIS A 221 7.03 -7.24 12.99
N ASP A 222 8.36 -7.37 12.86
CA ASP A 222 9.37 -6.55 13.52
C ASP A 222 9.82 -5.46 12.55
N PHE A 223 9.26 -4.28 12.68
CA PHE A 223 9.55 -3.12 11.83
C PHE A 223 10.48 -2.09 12.50
N TRP A 224 11.16 -2.47 13.58
CA TRP A 224 12.07 -1.58 14.28
C TRP A 224 13.27 -1.19 13.43
N ARG A 225 13.59 0.12 13.37
CA ARG A 225 14.77 0.66 12.69
C ARG A 225 15.83 1.03 13.73
N ASN A 226 17.00 0.40 13.64
CA ASN A 226 18.17 0.63 14.48
C ASN A 226 19.38 1.14 13.69
N ASP A 227 19.15 1.67 12.50
CA ASP A 227 20.14 2.10 11.53
C ASP A 227 20.01 3.59 11.15
N CYS A 228 19.24 4.37 11.91
CA CYS A 228 18.98 5.77 11.60
C CYS A 228 20.24 6.64 11.56
N GLU A 229 21.30 6.28 12.29
CA GLU A 229 22.60 6.97 12.20
C GLU A 229 23.25 6.85 10.80
N SER A 230 22.91 5.82 10.03
CA SER A 230 23.40 5.58 8.65
C SER A 230 22.54 6.23 7.58
N ASN A 231 21.66 7.12 7.95
CA ASN A 231 20.68 7.79 7.12
C ASN A 231 21.31 8.52 5.91
N PRO A 232 20.75 8.36 4.69
CA PRO A 232 21.29 8.96 3.48
C PRO A 232 21.27 10.50 3.48
N CYS A 233 20.36 11.10 4.26
CA CYS A 233 20.21 12.57 4.36
C CYS A 233 20.96 13.18 5.54
N SER A 234 21.89 12.45 6.12
CA SER A 234 22.71 12.98 7.21
C SER A 234 23.88 13.86 6.69
N PRO A 235 24.29 14.92 7.42
CA PRO A 235 23.70 15.40 8.66
C PRO A 235 22.45 16.25 8.41
N GLN A 236 21.50 16.16 9.32
CA GLN A 236 20.31 17.01 9.33
C GLN A 236 20.10 17.64 10.72
N ASN A 237 19.17 18.57 10.84
CA ASN A 237 18.79 19.13 12.13
C ASN A 237 17.91 18.13 12.91
N GLY A 238 17.67 18.38 14.20
CA GLY A 238 16.72 17.55 14.99
C GLY A 238 17.28 16.22 15.47
N THR A 239 16.38 15.28 15.74
CA THR A 239 16.66 14.02 16.47
C THR A 239 16.63 12.80 15.54
N TRP A 240 17.21 12.95 14.35
CA TRP A 240 17.15 11.96 13.27
C TRP A 240 17.88 10.65 13.56
N GLN A 241 18.93 10.67 14.40
CA GLN A 241 19.80 9.53 14.66
C GLN A 241 19.21 8.46 15.60
N TYR A 242 18.09 8.76 16.25
CA TYR A 242 17.50 7.81 17.19
C TYR A 242 16.70 6.72 16.47
N ASP A 243 16.84 5.50 17.00
CA ASP A 243 16.07 4.34 16.57
C ASP A 243 14.57 4.56 16.72
N ARG A 244 13.79 4.08 15.77
CA ARG A 244 12.35 4.32 15.70
C ARG A 244 11.59 3.11 15.14
N ALA A 245 10.29 3.11 15.40
CA ALA A 245 9.36 2.13 14.86
C ALA A 245 9.06 2.41 13.38
N GLY A 246 9.71 1.68 12.50
CA GLY A 246 9.43 1.60 11.07
C GLY A 246 10.00 2.71 10.19
N PHE A 247 10.62 3.75 10.74
CA PHE A 247 11.16 4.84 9.93
C PHE A 247 12.42 5.49 10.52
N CYS A 248 13.14 6.20 9.67
CA CYS A 248 14.15 7.16 10.07
C CYS A 248 13.87 8.51 9.38
N PRO A 249 13.88 9.66 10.08
CA PRO A 249 13.71 10.95 9.42
C PRO A 249 14.78 11.17 8.35
N GLY A 250 14.34 11.51 7.14
CA GLY A 250 15.24 11.64 5.99
C GLY A 250 15.52 10.30 5.29
N ASP A 251 14.68 9.29 5.48
CA ASP A 251 14.83 8.03 4.74
C ASP A 251 13.48 7.54 4.20
N LYS A 252 13.56 6.65 3.22
CA LYS A 252 12.41 5.88 2.79
C LYS A 252 11.99 4.90 3.87
N VAL A 253 10.70 4.66 3.96
CA VAL A 253 10.16 3.57 4.77
C VAL A 253 10.29 2.28 4.00
N ASN A 254 11.00 1.32 4.57
CA ASN A 254 11.07 -0.02 3.99
C ASN A 254 9.73 -0.73 4.18
N HIS A 255 9.36 -1.55 3.23
CA HIS A 255 8.27 -2.51 3.41
C HIS A 255 8.86 -3.86 3.83
N ASP A 256 8.05 -4.62 4.55
CA ASP A 256 8.34 -6.01 4.91
C ASP A 256 7.43 -6.92 4.09
N ASP A 257 8.05 -7.81 3.31
CA ASP A 257 7.35 -8.76 2.46
C ASP A 257 7.38 -10.15 3.10
N PHE A 258 6.21 -10.66 3.46
CA PHE A 258 6.01 -11.99 4.05
C PHE A 258 5.56 -12.95 2.97
N SER A 259 6.43 -13.89 2.56
CA SER A 259 6.10 -14.89 1.55
C SER A 259 4.96 -15.78 2.05
N LEU A 260 3.96 -15.94 1.20
CA LEU A 260 2.85 -16.85 1.43
C LEU A 260 3.06 -18.21 0.75
N ASP A 261 4.21 -18.41 0.09
CA ASP A 261 4.54 -19.65 -0.56
C ASP A 261 4.57 -20.82 0.47
N GLY A 262 3.84 -21.88 0.16
CA GLY A 262 3.69 -23.01 1.07
C GLY A 262 2.54 -22.90 2.08
N LEU A 263 1.96 -21.70 2.26
CA LEU A 263 0.75 -21.48 3.06
C LEU A 263 -0.51 -21.43 2.21
N LEU A 264 -0.34 -21.30 0.89
CA LEU A 264 -1.44 -21.08 -0.03
C LEU A 264 -1.91 -22.40 -0.67
N PHE A 265 -3.24 -22.52 -0.73
CA PHE A 265 -3.89 -23.39 -1.69
C PHE A 265 -4.38 -22.50 -2.84
N TYR A 266 -3.69 -22.56 -3.98
CA TYR A 266 -4.10 -21.81 -5.15
C TYR A 266 -5.52 -22.22 -5.57
N GLY A 267 -6.36 -21.23 -5.86
CA GLY A 267 -7.78 -21.44 -6.12
C GLY A 267 -8.65 -21.44 -4.87
N ASP A 268 -8.13 -21.05 -3.72
CA ASP A 268 -8.87 -20.94 -2.47
C ASP A 268 -8.76 -19.55 -1.84
N THR A 269 -9.46 -19.32 -0.76
CA THR A 269 -9.41 -18.08 0.02
C THR A 269 -8.48 -18.22 1.19
N ILE A 270 -7.83 -17.11 1.52
CA ILE A 270 -6.95 -16.96 2.68
C ILE A 270 -7.46 -15.83 3.57
N LYS A 271 -7.47 -16.03 4.86
CA LYS A 271 -7.93 -15.04 5.84
C LYS A 271 -6.75 -14.46 6.59
N PHE A 272 -6.60 -13.15 6.52
CA PHE A 272 -5.57 -12.38 7.19
C PHE A 272 -6.10 -11.72 8.45
N ASN A 273 -5.29 -11.74 9.53
CA ASN A 273 -5.50 -10.94 10.73
C ASN A 273 -4.19 -10.25 11.11
N TYR A 274 -4.25 -8.98 11.46
CA TYR A 274 -3.12 -8.21 11.95
C TYR A 274 -3.37 -7.77 13.38
N VAL A 275 -2.52 -8.20 14.28
CA VAL A 275 -2.69 -8.05 15.74
C VAL A 275 -1.55 -7.21 16.29
N LEU A 276 -1.87 -6.07 16.86
CA LEU A 276 -0.91 -5.23 17.57
C LEU A 276 -0.57 -5.85 18.93
N GLU A 277 0.68 -5.67 19.36
CA GLU A 277 1.09 -6.04 20.71
C GLU A 277 0.24 -5.31 21.77
N ASP A 278 -0.14 -5.99 22.83
CA ASP A 278 -0.90 -5.41 23.93
C ASP A 278 -0.16 -4.24 24.59
N TYR A 279 -0.83 -3.09 24.72
CA TYR A 279 -0.26 -1.90 25.31
C TYR A 279 -1.34 -1.01 25.90
N ILE A 280 -1.03 -0.36 27.02
CA ILE A 280 -1.89 0.65 27.66
C ILE A 280 -1.12 1.94 27.81
N ASN A 281 -1.65 3.01 27.26
CA ASN A 281 -1.13 4.35 27.44
C ASN A 281 -1.69 4.98 28.74
N TYR A 282 -1.01 4.74 29.85
CA TYR A 282 -1.39 5.35 31.13
C TYR A 282 -1.27 6.88 31.13
N CYS A 283 -0.57 7.46 30.16
CA CYS A 283 -0.40 8.89 29.99
C CYS A 283 -1.50 9.53 29.13
N SER A 284 -2.45 8.75 28.60
CA SER A 284 -3.53 9.30 27.78
C SER A 284 -4.28 10.41 28.54
N PRO A 285 -4.56 11.56 27.90
CA PRO A 285 -5.44 12.59 28.47
C PRO A 285 -6.85 12.09 28.82
N ASN A 286 -7.25 10.98 28.19
CA ASN A 286 -8.53 10.31 28.46
C ASN A 286 -8.48 9.41 29.70
N ASN A 287 -7.29 9.18 30.28
CA ASN A 287 -7.15 8.43 31.52
C ASN A 287 -7.37 9.36 32.74
N PRO A 288 -8.51 9.27 33.45
CA PRO A 288 -8.84 10.20 34.53
C PRO A 288 -7.93 10.04 35.76
N SER A 289 -7.18 8.94 35.86
CA SER A 289 -6.24 8.70 36.94
C SER A 289 -4.87 9.32 36.67
N CYS A 290 -4.60 9.78 35.46
CA CYS A 290 -3.32 10.33 35.07
C CYS A 290 -3.33 11.86 35.11
N ILE A 291 -2.56 12.44 36.05
CA ILE A 291 -2.25 13.88 36.08
C ILE A 291 -0.75 14.00 35.83
N SER A 292 -0.39 14.55 34.68
CA SER A 292 1.00 14.69 34.27
C SER A 292 1.87 15.35 35.34
N GLY A 293 2.99 14.75 35.65
CA GLY A 293 3.92 15.20 36.67
C GLY A 293 3.43 15.03 38.12
N THR A 294 2.20 14.57 38.36
CA THR A 294 1.61 14.40 39.67
C THR A 294 1.30 12.93 39.96
N THR A 295 0.40 12.31 39.24
CA THR A 295 0.02 10.90 39.41
C THR A 295 0.70 10.00 38.40
N CYS A 296 1.18 10.55 37.27
CA CYS A 296 1.93 9.88 36.23
C CYS A 296 3.27 10.61 36.01
N ALA A 297 4.23 10.37 36.91
CA ALA A 297 5.54 11.04 36.87
C ALA A 297 6.35 10.67 35.61
N GLN A 298 6.11 9.48 35.03
CA GLN A 298 6.72 9.03 33.78
C GLN A 298 6.14 9.76 32.54
N CYS A 299 5.00 10.40 32.66
CA CYS A 299 4.35 11.12 31.56
C CYS A 299 4.96 12.51 31.45
N ASN A 300 6.06 12.62 30.74
CA ASN A 300 6.69 13.90 30.50
C ASN A 300 6.07 14.60 29.29
N TYR A 301 5.03 15.37 29.56
CA TYR A 301 4.40 16.24 28.55
C TYR A 301 5.30 17.45 28.30
N ASN A 302 6.47 17.26 27.70
CA ASN A 302 7.39 18.33 27.30
C ASN A 302 6.63 19.57 26.87
N ASN A 303 6.42 20.55 27.73
CA ASN A 303 5.82 21.87 27.54
C ASN A 303 4.64 21.99 26.54
N ASN A 304 4.41 21.03 25.66
CA ASN A 304 3.42 21.05 24.60
C ASN A 304 2.41 19.89 24.69
N GLY A 305 2.49 19.10 25.75
CA GLY A 305 1.55 18.04 25.99
C GLY A 305 1.97 16.69 25.42
N HIS A 306 1.18 15.72 25.75
CA HIS A 306 1.19 14.36 25.30
C HIS A 306 0.81 14.28 23.82
N THR A 307 1.51 13.42 23.07
CA THR A 307 1.12 13.02 21.72
C THR A 307 0.60 11.59 21.80
N GLU A 308 -0.64 11.37 21.33
CA GLU A 308 -1.19 10.02 21.27
C GLU A 308 -0.29 9.12 20.45
N PRO A 309 0.06 7.92 20.96
CA PRO A 309 0.75 6.95 20.15
C PRO A 309 -0.21 6.42 19.07
N PHE A 310 0.26 6.38 17.84
CA PHE A 310 -0.51 5.85 16.74
C PHE A 310 0.37 5.16 15.70
N TYR A 311 -0.24 4.24 14.96
CA TYR A 311 0.39 3.64 13.81
C TYR A 311 -0.20 4.17 12.51
N PHE A 312 0.67 4.32 11.52
CA PHE A 312 0.34 4.55 10.13
C PHE A 312 0.63 3.24 9.38
N ILE A 313 -0.42 2.53 8.99
CA ILE A 313 -0.34 1.17 8.45
C ILE A 313 -0.80 1.19 7.00
N GLY A 314 0.04 0.68 6.10
CA GLY A 314 -0.32 0.28 4.75
C GLY A 314 -0.03 -1.20 4.58
N SER A 315 -0.92 -1.93 3.92
CA SER A 315 -0.65 -3.32 3.57
C SER A 315 -1.30 -3.73 2.28
N GLN A 316 -0.65 -4.64 1.58
CA GLN A 316 -1.07 -5.11 0.27
C GLN A 316 -0.79 -6.60 0.11
N LEU A 317 -1.71 -7.29 -0.51
CA LEU A 317 -1.46 -8.62 -1.05
C LEU A 317 -0.93 -8.44 -2.48
N ILE A 318 0.28 -8.95 -2.71
CA ILE A 318 0.94 -8.94 -4.02
C ILE A 318 0.91 -10.37 -4.56
N ILE A 319 0.36 -10.55 -5.75
CA ILE A 319 0.24 -11.86 -6.39
C ILE A 319 0.90 -11.80 -7.77
N HIS A 320 1.79 -12.72 -8.04
CA HIS A 320 2.50 -12.83 -9.32
C HIS A 320 2.01 -14.00 -10.14
N SER A 321 1.97 -13.81 -11.46
CA SER A 321 1.59 -14.85 -12.43
C SER A 321 2.37 -14.67 -13.73
N ASN A 322 2.63 -15.78 -14.45
CA ASN A 322 3.22 -15.77 -15.78
C ASN A 322 2.19 -16.08 -16.88
N SER A 323 0.98 -16.42 -16.53
CA SER A 323 -0.03 -16.70 -17.53
C SER A 323 -0.86 -15.47 -17.86
N TYR A 324 -0.88 -15.09 -19.14
CA TYR A 324 -1.84 -14.13 -19.68
C TYR A 324 -3.23 -14.78 -19.73
N HIS A 325 -3.68 -15.35 -18.66
CA HIS A 325 -5.06 -15.75 -18.61
C HIS A 325 -5.86 -14.63 -17.98
N SER A 326 -6.92 -14.32 -18.65
CA SER A 326 -8.05 -13.54 -18.19
C SER A 326 -8.43 -13.77 -16.72
N ASN A 327 -7.93 -14.82 -16.12
CA ASN A 327 -8.15 -15.15 -14.72
C ASN A 327 -7.43 -14.22 -13.74
N ALA A 328 -6.31 -13.60 -14.13
CA ALA A 328 -5.70 -12.56 -13.30
C ALA A 328 -6.54 -11.29 -13.24
N ASP A 329 -7.42 -11.10 -14.20
CA ASP A 329 -8.21 -9.90 -14.38
C ASP A 329 -9.67 -10.07 -13.94
N THR A 330 -10.15 -11.32 -13.84
CA THR A 330 -11.54 -11.62 -13.48
C THR A 330 -11.66 -13.00 -12.84
N TYR A 331 -12.21 -13.06 -11.63
CA TYR A 331 -12.44 -14.31 -10.90
C TYR A 331 -13.91 -14.56 -10.68
N PHE A 332 -14.34 -15.80 -10.95
CA PHE A 332 -15.63 -16.29 -10.54
C PHE A 332 -15.44 -17.34 -9.45
N LYS A 333 -16.01 -17.11 -8.30
CA LYS A 333 -16.05 -18.09 -7.22
C LYS A 333 -17.50 -18.35 -6.82
N LEU A 334 -17.86 -19.62 -6.78
CA LEU A 334 -19.11 -20.07 -6.20
C LEU A 334 -18.82 -20.42 -4.72
N THR A 335 -19.37 -19.65 -3.80
CA THR A 335 -19.24 -19.93 -2.37
C THR A 335 -20.58 -20.42 -1.84
N HIS A 336 -20.54 -21.48 -1.06
CA HIS A 336 -21.71 -21.94 -0.32
C HIS A 336 -21.64 -21.32 1.08
N GLU A 337 -22.45 -20.30 1.31
CA GLU A 337 -22.64 -19.77 2.65
C GLU A 337 -23.75 -20.55 3.35
N ASP A 338 -23.34 -21.28 4.37
CA ASP A 338 -24.17 -21.91 5.40
C ASP A 338 -25.28 -22.84 4.90
N SER A 339 -25.27 -24.05 5.42
CA SER A 339 -26.29 -25.10 5.17
C SER A 339 -27.70 -24.70 5.61
N LEU A 340 -27.89 -23.56 6.27
CA LEU A 340 -29.17 -23.06 6.76
C LEU A 340 -29.81 -22.00 5.85
N SER A 341 -29.06 -21.32 5.01
CA SER A 341 -29.57 -20.21 4.21
C SER A 341 -30.11 -20.61 2.84
N ASN A 342 -29.77 -21.80 2.35
CA ASN A 342 -30.08 -22.26 0.98
C ASN A 342 -29.66 -21.27 -0.14
N THR A 343 -28.66 -20.42 0.19
CA THR A 343 -28.15 -19.42 -0.75
C THR A 343 -26.79 -19.85 -1.28
N ILE A 344 -26.58 -19.61 -2.55
CA ILE A 344 -25.28 -19.76 -3.22
C ILE A 344 -24.85 -18.37 -3.61
N GLN A 345 -23.70 -17.92 -3.11
CA GLN A 345 -23.10 -16.66 -3.55
C GLN A 345 -22.17 -16.93 -4.72
N LEU A 346 -22.38 -16.17 -5.79
CA LEU A 346 -21.44 -16.06 -6.87
C LEU A 346 -20.63 -14.79 -6.68
N TYR A 347 -19.34 -14.95 -6.43
CA TYR A 347 -18.41 -13.86 -6.30
C TYR A 347 -17.74 -13.60 -7.64
N LEU A 348 -17.81 -12.36 -8.12
CA LEU A 348 -17.11 -11.88 -9.30
C LEU A 348 -16.16 -10.77 -8.88
N GLU A 349 -14.88 -10.97 -9.08
CA GLU A 349 -13.86 -9.96 -8.90
C GLU A 349 -13.19 -9.70 -10.24
N ASN A 350 -13.10 -8.43 -10.64
CA ASN A 350 -12.47 -8.03 -11.90
C ASN A 350 -11.48 -6.88 -11.68
N TYR A 351 -10.29 -7.05 -12.23
CA TYR A 351 -9.19 -6.06 -12.18
C TYR A 351 -9.06 -5.27 -13.47
N VAL A 352 -9.85 -5.62 -14.48
CA VAL A 352 -9.96 -4.88 -15.74
C VAL A 352 -11.42 -4.52 -16.00
N PRO A 353 -11.72 -3.42 -16.70
CA PRO A 353 -13.08 -3.08 -17.07
C PRO A 353 -13.73 -4.22 -17.85
N LEU A 354 -14.81 -4.79 -17.32
CA LEU A 354 -15.64 -5.75 -18.04
C LEU A 354 -16.71 -4.97 -18.81
N TYR A 355 -16.69 -5.07 -20.13
CA TYR A 355 -17.71 -4.46 -20.99
C TYR A 355 -19.01 -5.28 -21.07
N GLY A 356 -19.02 -6.43 -20.44
CA GLY A 356 -20.18 -7.30 -20.30
C GLY A 356 -19.78 -8.74 -20.04
N PHE A 357 -20.63 -9.49 -19.37
CA PHE A 357 -20.47 -10.92 -19.20
C PHE A 357 -21.82 -11.61 -19.35
N GLN A 358 -21.82 -12.87 -19.76
CA GLN A 358 -22.98 -13.70 -19.77
C GLN A 358 -22.73 -14.92 -18.88
N LEU A 359 -23.55 -15.08 -17.86
CA LEU A 359 -23.51 -16.22 -16.97
C LEU A 359 -24.56 -17.25 -17.42
N LYS A 360 -24.11 -18.48 -17.70
CA LYS A 360 -24.99 -19.62 -17.90
C LYS A 360 -24.85 -20.56 -16.71
N ILE A 361 -25.91 -20.70 -15.94
CA ILE A 361 -25.96 -21.64 -14.82
C ILE A 361 -26.62 -22.92 -15.29
N ASP A 362 -25.89 -24.04 -15.28
CA ASP A 362 -26.43 -25.38 -15.59
C ASP A 362 -26.78 -26.07 -14.27
N LEU A 363 -28.07 -26.22 -14.05
CA LEU A 363 -28.64 -26.84 -12.87
C LEU A 363 -29.06 -28.32 -13.10
N SER A 364 -28.73 -28.88 -14.25
CA SER A 364 -29.21 -30.23 -14.64
C SER A 364 -28.77 -31.34 -13.67
N GLY A 365 -27.74 -31.12 -12.86
CA GLY A 365 -27.29 -32.06 -11.83
C GLY A 365 -27.88 -31.86 -10.43
N LEU A 366 -28.66 -30.80 -10.23
CA LEU A 366 -29.17 -30.43 -8.91
C LEU A 366 -30.67 -30.71 -8.83
N GLN A 367 -31.06 -31.64 -7.96
CA GLN A 367 -32.47 -31.94 -7.71
C GLN A 367 -33.02 -31.05 -6.58
N GLY A 368 -34.14 -30.39 -6.86
CA GLY A 368 -34.89 -29.66 -5.84
C GLY A 368 -34.50 -28.20 -5.62
N ILE A 369 -33.73 -27.59 -6.53
CA ILE A 369 -33.44 -26.17 -6.52
C ILE A 369 -34.46 -25.47 -7.43
N ASP A 370 -35.23 -24.59 -6.83
CA ASP A 370 -36.10 -23.63 -7.54
C ASP A 370 -35.44 -22.26 -7.49
N ILE A 371 -34.99 -21.73 -8.61
CA ILE A 371 -34.48 -20.37 -8.68
C ILE A 371 -35.68 -19.45 -8.85
N SER A 372 -36.20 -19.01 -7.74
CA SER A 372 -37.28 -18.03 -7.72
C SER A 372 -36.82 -16.59 -7.77
N GLU A 373 -35.55 -16.34 -7.44
CA GLU A 373 -35.02 -14.96 -7.30
C GLU A 373 -33.51 -14.95 -7.47
N ILE A 374 -32.98 -14.07 -8.33
CA ILE A 374 -31.57 -13.75 -8.42
C ILE A 374 -31.42 -12.33 -7.89
N GLU A 375 -30.76 -12.19 -6.76
CA GLU A 375 -30.46 -10.88 -6.17
C GLU A 375 -29.00 -10.50 -6.47
N PHE A 376 -28.79 -9.34 -7.10
CA PHE A 376 -27.47 -8.79 -7.32
C PHE A 376 -27.12 -7.83 -6.19
N GLN A 377 -26.07 -8.12 -5.45
CA GLN A 377 -25.53 -7.22 -4.42
C GLN A 377 -24.25 -6.55 -4.91
N ASN A 378 -24.02 -5.30 -4.50
CA ASN A 378 -22.79 -4.53 -4.75
C ASN A 378 -22.51 -4.10 -6.21
N GLY A 379 -23.44 -3.41 -6.83
CA GLY A 379 -23.13 -2.45 -7.89
C GLY A 379 -23.16 -2.97 -9.34
N ILE A 380 -23.10 -4.27 -9.58
CA ILE A 380 -23.18 -4.80 -10.96
C ILE A 380 -24.63 -4.88 -11.43
N GLY A 381 -25.55 -5.32 -10.59
CA GLY A 381 -26.97 -5.45 -10.93
C GLY A 381 -27.63 -4.11 -11.27
N GLY A 382 -27.40 -3.07 -10.50
CA GLY A 382 -27.99 -1.76 -10.73
C GLY A 382 -27.62 -1.14 -12.08
N ARG A 383 -26.38 -1.29 -12.53
CA ARG A 383 -25.95 -0.79 -13.86
C ARG A 383 -26.50 -1.64 -15.01
N ALA A 384 -26.63 -2.94 -14.82
CA ALA A 384 -27.20 -3.82 -15.84
C ALA A 384 -28.69 -3.51 -16.06
N GLU A 385 -29.46 -3.29 -14.98
CA GLU A 385 -30.87 -2.91 -15.04
C GLU A 385 -31.07 -1.50 -15.64
N GLU A 386 -30.23 -0.52 -15.28
CA GLU A 386 -30.28 0.84 -15.86
C GLU A 386 -30.07 0.85 -17.39
N HIS A 387 -29.33 -0.13 -17.93
CA HIS A 387 -29.05 -0.26 -19.35
C HIS A 387 -29.89 -1.31 -20.05
N GLY A 388 -30.89 -1.89 -19.37
CA GLY A 388 -31.83 -2.84 -19.98
C GLY A 388 -31.20 -4.19 -20.35
N TRP A 389 -30.19 -4.61 -19.64
CA TRP A 389 -29.56 -5.93 -19.78
C TRP A 389 -30.26 -6.91 -18.83
N THR A 390 -30.80 -7.95 -19.35
CA THR A 390 -31.45 -9.03 -18.59
C THR A 390 -30.61 -10.30 -18.62
#